data_9d5a11f020c58702e5243a674a15000e
#
_entry.id   9d5a11f020c58702e5243a674a15000e
#
_cell.length_a   1.000
_cell.length_b   1.000
_cell.length_c   1.000
_cell.angle_alpha   90.00
_cell.angle_beta   90.00
_cell.angle_gamma   90.00
#
_symmetry.space_group_name_H-M   'P 1'
#
loop_
_entity.id
_entity.type
_entity.pdbx_description
1 polymer ?
#
loop_
_entity_poly.entity_id
_entity_poly.type
_entity_poly.pdbx_seq_one_letter_code
_entity_poly.pdbx_strand_id
1 'polypeptide(L)'
;ILYFTKVYPNTKVFKLEQNYRSTQTIVCAANSLIEKNERQIRKEVFSEKERGEPIGVFQAYSDVEEGDIVANKIAELRREHSYGYADFAILYRTNAQSRVFEEALRKRSMPYKIYGGLSFYQRKEIKDVIAYFRLVVNPNDEEAFKRIINYPARGIGDTTVGKIISAATNHGVSLWAAVCEPLSYGLDINKGTHAKLQGFRELIEGFIADQADKNAYEIGTDIIRQSGIINDVCQDTSPENLSRKENIEELVNGMNDFCALRQEEGNPNVSLTDFLSEIALLTDQDSDKADDGEKVTLMTCLLYTSPSPRDKRQS
;
A
#
# COMPACT_ATOMS: atom_id res chain seq x y z
N ILE A 1 -16.08 -28.96 -3.60
CA ILE A 1 -15.39 -29.73 -4.67
C ILE A 1 -15.00 -31.10 -4.17
N LEU A 2 -14.34 -31.27 -3.00
CA LEU A 2 -13.87 -32.57 -2.47
C LEU A 2 -14.97 -33.62 -2.26
N TYR A 3 -16.20 -33.21 -2.05
CA TYR A 3 -17.37 -34.09 -1.86
C TYR A 3 -18.19 -34.31 -3.13
N PHE A 4 -17.78 -33.72 -4.26
CA PHE A 4 -18.57 -33.77 -5.50
C PHE A 4 -18.82 -35.18 -5.99
N THR A 5 -17.79 -36.03 -5.99
CA THR A 5 -17.90 -37.45 -6.39
C THR A 5 -18.74 -38.29 -5.43
N LYS A 6 -18.86 -37.86 -4.15
CA LYS A 6 -19.73 -38.54 -3.18
C LYS A 6 -21.19 -38.20 -3.40
N VAL A 7 -21.47 -36.95 -3.80
CA VAL A 7 -22.83 -36.47 -4.11
C VAL A 7 -23.30 -36.98 -5.47
N TYR A 8 -22.37 -37.08 -6.44
CA TYR A 8 -22.64 -37.54 -7.80
C TYR A 8 -21.78 -38.77 -8.13
N PRO A 9 -22.23 -39.99 -7.82
CA PRO A 9 -21.43 -41.22 -7.93
C PRO A 9 -20.97 -41.55 -9.36
N ASN A 10 -21.71 -41.09 -10.38
CA ASN A 10 -21.38 -41.34 -11.78
C ASN A 10 -20.40 -40.35 -12.40
N THR A 11 -19.76 -39.48 -11.56
CA THR A 11 -18.82 -38.48 -12.03
C THR A 11 -17.48 -39.13 -12.42
N LYS A 12 -16.98 -38.84 -13.62
CA LYS A 12 -15.62 -39.18 -14.04
C LYS A 12 -14.67 -38.06 -13.65
N VAL A 13 -13.59 -38.43 -12.96
CA VAL A 13 -12.54 -37.49 -12.54
C VAL A 13 -11.38 -37.59 -13.52
N PHE A 14 -11.05 -36.48 -14.16
CA PHE A 14 -9.85 -36.36 -14.99
C PHE A 14 -8.84 -35.50 -14.24
N LYS A 15 -7.60 -35.99 -14.09
CA LYS A 15 -6.51 -35.23 -13.48
C LYS A 15 -5.62 -34.69 -14.57
N LEU A 16 -5.39 -33.35 -14.53
CA LEU A 16 -4.42 -32.69 -15.38
C LEU A 16 -3.07 -32.72 -14.63
N GLU A 17 -2.17 -33.58 -15.04
CA GLU A 17 -0.91 -33.87 -14.32
C GLU A 17 0.31 -33.33 -15.08
N GLN A 18 0.25 -33.16 -16.41
CA GLN A 18 1.35 -32.62 -17.18
C GLN A 18 1.40 -31.08 -17.08
N ASN A 19 2.56 -30.57 -16.68
CA ASN A 19 2.87 -29.14 -16.61
C ASN A 19 3.77 -28.77 -17.79
N TYR A 20 3.29 -27.88 -18.64
CA TYR A 20 3.98 -27.42 -19.85
C TYR A 20 4.79 -26.13 -19.64
N ARG A 21 4.69 -25.49 -18.49
CA ARG A 21 5.28 -24.18 -18.19
C ARG A 21 6.64 -24.31 -17.53
N SER A 22 6.72 -25.06 -16.44
CA SER A 22 7.84 -25.05 -15.50
C SER A 22 8.83 -26.19 -15.76
N THR A 23 10.07 -25.98 -15.31
CA THR A 23 11.10 -27.02 -15.27
C THR A 23 10.78 -28.09 -14.22
N GLN A 24 11.44 -29.25 -14.29
CA GLN A 24 11.22 -30.35 -13.35
C GLN A 24 11.51 -29.96 -11.90
N THR A 25 12.56 -29.16 -11.65
CA THR A 25 12.91 -28.68 -10.30
C THR A 25 11.77 -27.92 -9.66
N ILE A 26 11.11 -27.02 -10.38
CA ILE A 26 9.98 -26.22 -9.88
C ILE A 26 8.78 -27.14 -9.59
N VAL A 27 8.47 -28.05 -10.52
CA VAL A 27 7.34 -28.97 -10.39
C VAL A 27 7.54 -29.94 -9.21
N CYS A 28 8.74 -30.50 -9.03
CA CYS A 28 9.07 -31.35 -7.88
C CYS A 28 8.92 -30.61 -6.55
N ALA A 29 9.40 -29.37 -6.47
CA ALA A 29 9.26 -28.55 -5.27
C ALA A 29 7.78 -28.25 -4.95
N ALA A 30 6.98 -27.92 -5.97
CA ALA A 30 5.54 -27.69 -5.82
C ALA A 30 4.79 -28.93 -5.36
N ASN A 31 5.10 -30.12 -5.90
CA ASN A 31 4.55 -31.40 -5.45
C ASN A 31 4.88 -31.66 -3.98
N SER A 32 6.14 -31.50 -3.58
CA SER A 32 6.58 -31.67 -2.20
C SER A 32 5.88 -30.73 -1.22
N LEU A 33 5.58 -29.50 -1.64
CA LEU A 33 4.86 -28.54 -0.82
C LEU A 33 3.39 -28.93 -0.67
N ILE A 34 2.69 -29.24 -1.79
CA ILE A 34 1.26 -29.52 -1.78
C ILE A 34 0.95 -30.89 -1.15
N GLU A 35 1.88 -31.82 -1.15
CA GLU A 35 1.71 -33.14 -0.52
C GLU A 35 1.39 -33.05 0.98
N LYS A 36 1.88 -32.00 1.65
CA LYS A 36 1.59 -31.71 3.06
C LYS A 36 0.13 -31.31 3.33
N ASN A 37 -0.64 -31.04 2.29
CA ASN A 37 -2.04 -30.68 2.42
C ASN A 37 -2.92 -31.94 2.51
N GLU A 38 -3.52 -32.17 3.68
CA GLU A 38 -4.37 -33.36 3.94
C GLU A 38 -5.69 -33.34 3.16
N ARG A 39 -6.23 -32.15 2.85
CA ARG A 39 -7.52 -31.98 2.17
C ARG A 39 -7.34 -31.64 0.72
N GLN A 40 -6.97 -32.63 -0.09
CA GLN A 40 -6.77 -32.45 -1.54
C GLN A 40 -7.19 -33.67 -2.35
N ILE A 41 -7.42 -33.46 -3.64
CA ILE A 41 -7.46 -34.57 -4.62
C ILE A 41 -6.04 -34.84 -5.03
N ARG A 42 -5.45 -35.94 -4.55
CA ARG A 42 -4.06 -36.29 -4.82
C ARG A 42 -3.83 -36.44 -6.31
N LYS A 43 -2.85 -35.72 -6.82
CA LYS A 43 -2.31 -35.83 -8.17
C LYS A 43 -0.80 -35.62 -8.11
N GLU A 44 -0.08 -36.19 -9.04
CA GLU A 44 1.35 -35.98 -9.20
C GLU A 44 1.60 -35.23 -10.50
N VAL A 45 1.95 -33.96 -10.37
CA VAL A 45 2.24 -33.11 -11.51
C VAL A 45 3.65 -33.39 -12.00
N PHE A 46 3.84 -33.57 -13.29
CA PHE A 46 5.15 -33.80 -13.90
C PHE A 46 5.42 -32.84 -15.06
N SER A 47 6.70 -32.64 -15.38
CA SER A 47 7.14 -31.85 -16.53
C SER A 47 8.12 -32.64 -17.38
N GLU A 48 7.93 -32.58 -18.69
CA GLU A 48 8.88 -33.16 -19.68
C GLU A 48 10.01 -32.19 -20.07
N LYS A 49 10.00 -30.97 -19.51
CA LYS A 49 11.08 -30.01 -19.70
C LYS A 49 12.37 -30.49 -19.01
N GLU A 50 13.44 -29.77 -19.26
CA GLU A 50 14.71 -29.94 -18.57
C GLU A 50 14.59 -29.81 -17.06
N ARG A 51 15.59 -30.26 -16.34
CA ARG A 51 15.64 -30.20 -14.90
C ARG A 51 15.57 -28.75 -14.39
N GLY A 52 16.29 -27.84 -15.07
CA GLY A 52 16.40 -26.43 -14.68
C GLY A 52 17.31 -26.18 -13.47
N GLU A 53 17.48 -24.91 -13.13
CA GLU A 53 18.31 -24.47 -12.02
C GLU A 53 17.73 -24.84 -10.67
N PRO A 54 18.58 -25.02 -9.62
CA PRO A 54 18.13 -25.20 -8.25
C PRO A 54 17.35 -23.97 -7.73
N ILE A 55 16.38 -24.23 -6.84
CA ILE A 55 15.67 -23.15 -6.14
C ILE A 55 16.55 -22.66 -4.99
N GLY A 56 16.91 -21.37 -5.03
CA GLY A 56 17.58 -20.70 -3.92
C GLY A 56 16.59 -20.35 -2.81
N VAL A 57 16.95 -20.59 -1.55
CA VAL A 57 16.17 -20.18 -0.38
C VAL A 57 17.02 -19.23 0.45
N PHE A 58 16.49 -18.06 0.72
CA PHE A 58 17.14 -17.02 1.51
C PHE A 58 16.28 -16.73 2.74
N GLN A 59 16.91 -16.56 3.88
CA GLN A 59 16.26 -16.15 5.11
C GLN A 59 16.69 -14.73 5.44
N ALA A 60 15.73 -13.83 5.59
CA ALA A 60 15.94 -12.47 6.04
C ALA A 60 15.56 -12.33 7.53
N TYR A 61 16.18 -11.39 8.23
CA TYR A 61 15.86 -11.06 9.63
C TYR A 61 14.78 -9.97 9.73
N SER A 62 14.58 -9.22 8.63
CA SER A 62 13.54 -8.18 8.52
C SER A 62 12.98 -8.14 7.10
N ASP A 63 11.83 -7.49 6.94
CA ASP A 63 11.20 -7.22 5.65
C ASP A 63 12.07 -6.27 4.78
N VAL A 64 12.72 -5.28 5.39
CA VAL A 64 13.67 -4.39 4.70
C VAL A 64 14.84 -5.19 4.12
N GLU A 65 15.42 -6.09 4.91
CA GLU A 65 16.49 -6.99 4.43
C GLU A 65 16.00 -7.91 3.32
N GLU A 66 14.76 -8.43 3.41
CA GLU A 66 14.14 -9.21 2.33
C GLU A 66 14.11 -8.43 1.02
N GLY A 67 13.66 -7.18 1.06
CA GLY A 67 13.66 -6.29 -0.11
C GLY A 67 15.05 -6.07 -0.68
N ASP A 68 16.03 -5.86 0.17
CA ASP A 68 17.43 -5.66 -0.22
C ASP A 68 18.04 -6.91 -0.85
N ILE A 69 17.81 -8.08 -0.26
CA ILE A 69 18.27 -9.38 -0.81
C ILE A 69 17.71 -9.58 -2.21
N VAL A 70 16.41 -9.37 -2.40
CA VAL A 70 15.74 -9.56 -3.71
C VAL A 70 16.29 -8.59 -4.75
N ALA A 71 16.41 -7.31 -4.42
CA ALA A 71 16.93 -6.31 -5.35
C ALA A 71 18.41 -6.56 -5.70
N ASN A 72 19.23 -6.95 -4.73
CA ASN A 72 20.62 -7.32 -4.97
C ASN A 72 20.72 -8.56 -5.88
N LYS A 73 19.86 -9.56 -5.67
CA LYS A 73 19.86 -10.78 -6.50
C LYS A 73 19.45 -10.49 -7.94
N ILE A 74 18.51 -9.57 -8.17
CA ILE A 74 18.18 -9.09 -9.52
C ILE A 74 19.39 -8.43 -10.17
N ALA A 75 20.11 -7.56 -9.45
CA ALA A 75 21.30 -6.90 -9.97
C ALA A 75 22.41 -7.90 -10.33
N GLU A 76 22.64 -8.89 -9.48
CA GLU A 76 23.60 -9.97 -9.68
C GLU A 76 23.28 -10.78 -10.93
N LEU A 77 22.06 -11.33 -11.04
CA LEU A 77 21.62 -12.16 -12.16
C LEU A 77 21.65 -11.39 -13.50
N ARG A 78 21.28 -10.11 -13.51
CA ARG A 78 21.39 -9.28 -14.70
C ARG A 78 22.85 -9.16 -15.18
N ARG A 79 23.78 -9.00 -14.25
CA ARG A 79 25.21 -8.89 -14.58
C ARG A 79 25.79 -10.22 -15.07
N GLU A 80 25.37 -11.34 -14.48
CA GLU A 80 25.90 -12.67 -14.80
C GLU A 80 25.34 -13.25 -16.10
N HIS A 81 24.03 -13.02 -16.35
CA HIS A 81 23.29 -13.67 -17.44
C HIS A 81 22.76 -12.72 -18.51
N SER A 82 23.07 -11.42 -18.42
CA SER A 82 22.58 -10.40 -19.36
C SER A 82 21.04 -10.34 -19.45
N TYR A 83 20.33 -10.65 -18.36
CA TYR A 83 18.88 -10.54 -18.32
C TYR A 83 18.40 -9.09 -18.34
N GLY A 84 17.29 -8.81 -19.02
CA GLY A 84 16.55 -7.54 -18.94
C GLY A 84 15.72 -7.46 -17.66
N TYR A 85 15.22 -6.28 -17.31
CA TYR A 85 14.32 -6.15 -16.17
C TYR A 85 12.98 -6.87 -16.38
N ALA A 86 12.56 -7.05 -17.63
CA ALA A 86 11.32 -7.76 -17.97
C ALA A 86 11.40 -9.28 -17.70
N ASP A 87 12.60 -9.83 -17.52
CA ASP A 87 12.81 -11.25 -17.24
C ASP A 87 12.56 -11.60 -15.76
N PHE A 88 12.34 -10.57 -14.89
CA PHE A 88 12.14 -10.74 -13.47
C PHE A 88 10.69 -10.46 -13.05
N ALA A 89 10.22 -11.32 -12.15
CA ALA A 89 8.94 -11.11 -11.46
C ALA A 89 9.09 -11.37 -9.95
N ILE A 90 8.55 -10.48 -9.14
CA ILE A 90 8.45 -10.62 -7.68
C ILE A 90 7.00 -10.96 -7.35
N LEU A 91 6.80 -12.12 -6.73
CA LEU A 91 5.48 -12.59 -6.30
C LEU A 91 5.39 -12.56 -4.79
N TYR A 92 4.32 -11.96 -4.28
CA TYR A 92 4.06 -11.86 -2.85
C TYR A 92 2.63 -12.30 -2.52
N ARG A 93 2.35 -12.52 -1.23
CA ARG A 93 1.06 -13.06 -0.78
C ARG A 93 -0.01 -11.98 -0.64
N THR A 94 0.33 -10.84 -0.02
CA THR A 94 -0.59 -9.72 0.24
C THR A 94 -0.08 -8.45 -0.41
N ASN A 95 -1.00 -7.56 -0.75
CA ASN A 95 -0.64 -6.29 -1.38
C ASN A 95 0.26 -5.41 -0.47
N ALA A 96 0.11 -5.50 0.85
CA ALA A 96 0.93 -4.75 1.80
C ALA A 96 2.43 -5.01 1.60
N GLN A 97 2.82 -6.25 1.35
CA GLN A 97 4.21 -6.64 1.13
C GLN A 97 4.90 -5.94 -0.07
N SER A 98 4.13 -5.31 -0.98
CA SER A 98 4.73 -4.61 -2.12
C SER A 98 5.61 -3.43 -1.71
N ARG A 99 5.30 -2.75 -0.57
CA ARG A 99 6.03 -1.55 -0.11
C ARG A 99 7.53 -1.77 -0.07
N VAL A 100 7.96 -2.79 0.62
CA VAL A 100 9.38 -3.08 0.85
C VAL A 100 10.12 -3.33 -0.46
N PHE A 101 9.51 -4.09 -1.38
CA PHE A 101 10.10 -4.34 -2.71
C PHE A 101 10.12 -3.08 -3.56
N GLU A 102 9.05 -2.27 -3.54
CA GLU A 102 8.99 -0.99 -4.24
C GLU A 102 10.11 -0.06 -3.77
N GLU A 103 10.30 0.08 -2.46
CA GLU A 103 11.35 0.92 -1.86
C GLU A 103 12.74 0.40 -2.18
N ALA A 104 12.99 -0.91 -2.08
CA ALA A 104 14.29 -1.51 -2.38
C ALA A 104 14.68 -1.36 -3.86
N LEU A 105 13.71 -1.50 -4.78
CA LEU A 105 13.92 -1.30 -6.22
C LEU A 105 14.16 0.19 -6.55
N ARG A 106 13.42 1.12 -5.90
CA ARG A 106 13.62 2.56 -6.09
C ARG A 106 14.99 3.02 -5.60
N LYS A 107 15.43 2.61 -4.41
CA LYS A 107 16.77 2.92 -3.89
C LYS A 107 17.87 2.58 -4.88
N ARG A 108 17.66 1.57 -5.74
CA ARG A 108 18.60 1.12 -6.77
C ARG A 108 18.27 1.62 -8.18
N SER A 109 17.30 2.51 -8.32
CA SER A 109 16.82 3.02 -9.63
C SER A 109 16.42 1.92 -10.60
N MET A 110 15.91 0.79 -10.08
CA MET A 110 15.41 -0.33 -10.88
C MET A 110 13.96 -0.06 -11.28
N PRO A 111 13.64 -0.03 -12.58
CA PRO A 111 12.28 0.20 -13.04
C PRO A 111 11.40 -1.01 -12.74
N TYR A 112 10.19 -0.77 -12.22
CA TYR A 112 9.23 -1.82 -11.92
C TYR A 112 7.81 -1.41 -12.31
N LYS A 113 6.92 -2.41 -12.37
CA LYS A 113 5.46 -2.22 -12.52
C LYS A 113 4.72 -3.17 -11.61
N ILE A 114 3.61 -2.66 -11.04
CA ILE A 114 2.70 -3.48 -10.25
C ILE A 114 1.57 -3.95 -11.16
N TYR A 115 1.37 -5.26 -11.19
CA TYR A 115 0.32 -5.87 -12.00
C TYR A 115 -0.94 -6.08 -11.16
N GLY A 116 -2.07 -5.53 -11.63
CA GLY A 116 -3.37 -5.67 -10.97
C GLY A 116 -3.56 -4.86 -9.69
N GLY A 117 -2.75 -3.81 -9.47
CA GLY A 117 -2.83 -2.96 -8.28
C GLY A 117 -2.22 -1.59 -8.50
N LEU A 118 -2.38 -0.74 -7.49
CA LEU A 118 -1.73 0.56 -7.39
C LEU A 118 -0.44 0.43 -6.58
N SER A 119 0.54 1.29 -6.85
CA SER A 119 1.69 1.50 -5.97
C SER A 119 1.22 1.77 -4.54
N PHE A 120 2.00 1.35 -3.55
CA PHE A 120 1.62 1.41 -2.14
C PHE A 120 1.12 2.80 -1.73
N TYR A 121 1.88 3.83 -2.05
CA TYR A 121 1.53 5.22 -1.71
C TYR A 121 0.40 5.82 -2.56
N GLN A 122 -0.04 5.14 -3.61
CA GLN A 122 -1.18 5.57 -4.45
C GLN A 122 -2.52 4.97 -3.98
N ARG A 123 -2.53 4.03 -3.05
CA ARG A 123 -3.74 3.41 -2.50
C ARG A 123 -4.56 4.45 -1.74
N LYS A 124 -5.89 4.31 -1.85
CA LYS A 124 -6.84 5.29 -1.29
C LYS A 124 -6.63 5.50 0.21
N GLU A 125 -6.61 4.43 1.00
CA GLU A 125 -6.44 4.45 2.45
C GLU A 125 -5.11 5.07 2.87
N ILE A 126 -4.04 4.83 2.12
CA ILE A 126 -2.72 5.42 2.36
C ILE A 126 -2.73 6.91 2.06
N LYS A 127 -3.32 7.32 0.91
CA LYS A 127 -3.50 8.73 0.58
C LYS A 127 -4.36 9.47 1.60
N ASP A 128 -5.37 8.80 2.17
CA ASP A 128 -6.23 9.39 3.20
C ASP A 128 -5.43 9.65 4.49
N VAL A 129 -4.60 8.71 4.93
CA VAL A 129 -3.71 8.90 6.09
C VAL A 129 -2.65 9.98 5.81
N ILE A 130 -1.99 9.94 4.66
CA ILE A 130 -0.98 10.93 4.26
C ILE A 130 -1.59 12.34 4.20
N ALA A 131 -2.85 12.48 3.78
CA ALA A 131 -3.51 13.78 3.78
C ALA A 131 -3.71 14.35 5.20
N TYR A 132 -3.95 13.50 6.21
CA TYR A 132 -3.88 13.95 7.61
C TYR A 132 -2.49 14.44 8.00
N PHE A 133 -1.46 13.68 7.65
CA PHE A 133 -0.07 14.06 7.93
C PHE A 133 0.29 15.40 7.28
N ARG A 134 -0.06 15.55 5.99
CA ARG A 134 0.16 16.80 5.24
C ARG A 134 -0.55 18.00 5.88
N LEU A 135 -1.80 17.83 6.31
CA LEU A 135 -2.56 18.91 6.93
C LEU A 135 -2.01 19.29 8.30
N VAL A 136 -1.50 18.33 9.08
CA VAL A 136 -0.86 18.58 10.38
C VAL A 136 0.45 19.35 10.20
N VAL A 137 1.26 18.98 9.19
CA VAL A 137 2.53 19.68 8.88
C VAL A 137 2.29 21.03 8.23
N ASN A 138 1.28 21.13 7.35
CA ASN A 138 0.93 22.37 6.66
C ASN A 138 -0.60 22.55 6.63
N PRO A 139 -1.19 23.31 7.58
CA PRO A 139 -2.63 23.56 7.61
C PRO A 139 -3.18 24.29 6.36
N ASN A 140 -2.32 24.91 5.56
CA ASN A 140 -2.72 25.59 4.32
C ASN A 140 -2.76 24.65 3.10
N ASP A 141 -2.54 23.35 3.29
CA ASP A 141 -2.67 22.35 2.23
C ASP A 141 -4.15 22.09 1.90
N GLU A 142 -4.66 22.81 0.90
CA GLU A 142 -6.07 22.73 0.51
C GLU A 142 -6.48 21.36 -0.03
N GLU A 143 -5.58 20.66 -0.71
CA GLU A 143 -5.87 19.34 -1.25
C GLU A 143 -6.06 18.34 -0.10
N ALA A 144 -5.13 18.33 0.85
CA ALA A 144 -5.21 17.52 2.06
C ALA A 144 -6.46 17.86 2.87
N PHE A 145 -6.75 19.15 3.07
CA PHE A 145 -7.94 19.62 3.76
C PHE A 145 -9.23 19.10 3.13
N LYS A 146 -9.43 19.30 1.81
CA LYS A 146 -10.63 18.85 1.08
C LYS A 146 -10.80 17.35 1.14
N ARG A 147 -9.70 16.61 1.18
CA ARG A 147 -9.70 15.15 1.22
C ARG A 147 -10.19 14.59 2.56
N ILE A 148 -9.80 15.20 3.69
CA ILE A 148 -10.01 14.62 5.01
C ILE A 148 -11.07 15.30 5.86
N ILE A 149 -11.56 16.47 5.50
CA ILE A 149 -12.54 17.23 6.31
C ILE A 149 -13.78 16.39 6.67
N ASN A 150 -14.23 15.53 5.76
CA ASN A 150 -15.35 14.60 5.96
C ASN A 150 -14.94 13.11 5.89
N TYR A 151 -13.68 12.80 6.07
CA TYR A 151 -13.21 11.42 6.13
C TYR A 151 -12.34 11.19 7.37
N PRO A 152 -12.70 10.20 8.22
CA PRO A 152 -13.96 9.43 8.26
C PRO A 152 -15.20 10.32 8.37
N ALA A 153 -16.36 9.76 8.04
CA ALA A 153 -17.61 10.52 7.92
C ALA A 153 -17.95 11.33 9.19
N ARG A 154 -17.90 12.67 9.09
CA ARG A 154 -18.22 13.62 10.16
C ARG A 154 -19.56 14.34 9.93
N GLY A 155 -20.22 14.06 8.81
CA GLY A 155 -21.44 14.75 8.40
C GLY A 155 -21.19 16.20 7.97
N ILE A 156 -20.01 16.48 7.42
CA ILE A 156 -19.64 17.73 6.75
C ILE A 156 -19.76 17.48 5.25
N GLY A 157 -20.92 17.80 4.68
CA GLY A 157 -21.20 17.53 3.27
C GLY A 157 -20.60 18.55 2.29
N ASP A 158 -20.66 18.24 1.00
CA ASP A 158 -20.10 19.06 -0.09
C ASP A 158 -20.63 20.49 -0.12
N THR A 159 -21.88 20.69 0.26
CA THR A 159 -22.47 22.03 0.39
C THR A 159 -21.76 22.88 1.43
N THR A 160 -21.36 22.29 2.56
CA THR A 160 -20.59 22.99 3.60
C THR A 160 -19.18 23.27 3.11
N VAL A 161 -18.54 22.31 2.47
CA VAL A 161 -17.21 22.48 1.86
C VAL A 161 -17.26 23.60 0.81
N GLY A 162 -18.29 23.65 -0.03
CA GLY A 162 -18.50 24.73 -0.99
C GLY A 162 -18.63 26.12 -0.34
N LYS A 163 -19.33 26.23 0.80
CA LYS A 163 -19.42 27.48 1.57
C LYS A 163 -18.05 27.90 2.13
N ILE A 164 -17.26 26.95 2.65
CA ILE A 164 -15.90 27.20 3.15
C ILE A 164 -15.01 27.73 2.01
N ILE A 165 -15.04 27.09 0.85
CA ILE A 165 -14.28 27.52 -0.34
C ILE A 165 -14.68 28.93 -0.76
N SER A 166 -15.98 29.22 -0.81
CA SER A 166 -16.48 30.56 -1.18
C SER A 166 -16.05 31.62 -0.17
N ALA A 167 -16.15 31.36 1.13
CA ALA A 167 -15.72 32.27 2.18
C ALA A 167 -14.20 32.55 2.11
N ALA A 168 -13.40 31.48 1.96
CA ALA A 168 -11.95 31.59 1.82
C ALA A 168 -11.54 32.41 0.59
N THR A 169 -12.14 32.12 -0.56
CA THR A 169 -11.89 32.85 -1.82
C THR A 169 -12.26 34.33 -1.72
N ASN A 170 -13.44 34.65 -1.15
CA ASN A 170 -13.92 36.04 -1.01
C ASN A 170 -13.03 36.90 -0.13
N HIS A 171 -12.35 36.29 0.85
CA HIS A 171 -11.50 37.00 1.81
C HIS A 171 -10.01 36.82 1.54
N GLY A 172 -9.62 36.03 0.54
CA GLY A 172 -8.22 35.78 0.20
C GLY A 172 -7.44 35.03 1.28
N VAL A 173 -8.12 34.12 2.01
CA VAL A 173 -7.53 33.33 3.10
C VAL A 173 -7.54 31.84 2.75
N SER A 174 -6.78 31.02 3.51
CA SER A 174 -6.80 29.56 3.35
C SER A 174 -8.12 28.95 3.84
N LEU A 175 -8.45 27.75 3.35
CA LEU A 175 -9.61 27.00 3.81
C LEU A 175 -9.53 26.72 5.32
N TRP A 176 -8.34 26.49 5.85
CA TRP A 176 -8.08 26.30 7.26
C TRP A 176 -8.41 27.56 8.07
N ALA A 177 -7.93 28.72 7.63
CA ALA A 177 -8.23 30.00 8.29
C ALA A 177 -9.74 30.27 8.33
N ALA A 178 -10.46 30.00 7.23
CA ALA A 178 -11.92 30.15 7.16
C ALA A 178 -12.66 29.24 8.16
N VAL A 179 -12.14 28.06 8.48
CA VAL A 179 -12.69 27.14 9.50
C VAL A 179 -12.31 27.58 10.91
N CYS A 180 -11.10 28.14 11.10
CA CYS A 180 -10.66 28.64 12.40
C CYS A 180 -11.48 29.84 12.88
N GLU A 181 -11.87 30.74 11.96
CA GLU A 181 -12.60 31.97 12.26
C GLU A 181 -13.87 32.13 11.41
N PRO A 182 -14.84 31.21 11.52
CA PRO A 182 -15.99 31.15 10.60
C PRO A 182 -16.86 32.43 10.66
N LEU A 183 -16.95 33.09 11.81
CA LEU A 183 -17.70 34.31 11.97
C LEU A 183 -17.01 35.52 11.30
N SER A 184 -15.68 35.61 11.40
CA SER A 184 -14.87 36.68 10.82
C SER A 184 -14.94 36.67 9.28
N TYR A 185 -15.07 35.48 8.68
CA TYR A 185 -15.14 35.32 7.23
C TYR A 185 -16.57 35.08 6.71
N GLY A 186 -17.59 35.34 7.55
CA GLY A 186 -18.99 35.29 7.12
C GLY A 186 -19.47 33.90 6.67
N LEU A 187 -18.94 32.84 7.26
CA LEU A 187 -19.33 31.48 6.94
C LEU A 187 -20.75 31.18 7.49
N ASP A 188 -21.74 31.22 6.59
CA ASP A 188 -23.16 30.96 6.93
C ASP A 188 -23.43 29.47 7.05
N ILE A 189 -23.34 28.94 8.28
CA ILE A 189 -23.58 27.55 8.65
C ILE A 189 -24.45 27.46 9.92
N ASN A 190 -25.20 26.37 10.04
CA ASN A 190 -25.99 26.12 11.23
C ASN A 190 -25.13 25.68 12.41
N LYS A 191 -25.69 25.79 13.63
CA LYS A 191 -24.99 25.44 14.88
C LYS A 191 -24.45 24.01 14.91
N GLY A 192 -25.18 23.05 14.32
CA GLY A 192 -24.74 21.65 14.27
C GLY A 192 -23.52 21.47 13.38
N THR A 193 -23.49 22.13 12.22
CA THR A 193 -22.33 22.13 11.33
C THR A 193 -21.14 22.86 11.95
N HIS A 194 -21.40 23.97 12.66
CA HIS A 194 -20.35 24.68 13.38
C HIS A 194 -19.66 23.78 14.41
N ALA A 195 -20.42 23.05 15.21
CA ALA A 195 -19.87 22.13 16.21
C ALA A 195 -19.01 21.02 15.56
N LYS A 196 -19.43 20.52 14.38
CA LYS A 196 -18.64 19.51 13.64
C LYS A 196 -17.32 20.07 13.11
N LEU A 197 -17.34 21.29 12.57
CA LEU A 197 -16.13 21.97 12.10
C LEU A 197 -15.19 22.29 13.27
N GLN A 198 -15.75 22.72 14.42
CA GLN A 198 -14.97 22.95 15.62
C GLN A 198 -14.30 21.68 16.11
N GLY A 199 -15.01 20.55 16.17
CA GLY A 199 -14.42 19.26 16.54
C GLY A 199 -13.32 18.81 15.59
N PHE A 200 -13.48 19.03 14.27
CA PHE A 200 -12.43 18.76 13.30
C PHE A 200 -11.20 19.68 13.51
N ARG A 201 -11.43 20.95 13.74
CA ARG A 201 -10.38 21.93 14.03
C ARG A 201 -9.59 21.54 15.29
N GLU A 202 -10.28 21.27 16.40
CA GLU A 202 -9.67 20.89 17.69
C GLU A 202 -8.83 19.62 17.55
N LEU A 203 -9.28 18.63 16.75
CA LEU A 203 -8.54 17.42 16.46
C LEU A 203 -7.21 17.73 15.74
N ILE A 204 -7.24 18.55 14.71
CA ILE A 204 -6.03 18.88 13.93
C ILE A 204 -5.10 19.78 14.74
N GLU A 205 -5.62 20.78 15.46
CA GLU A 205 -4.82 21.65 16.35
C GLU A 205 -4.11 20.84 17.45
N GLY A 206 -4.78 19.80 17.98
CA GLY A 206 -4.17 18.87 18.92
C GLY A 206 -2.96 18.16 18.33
N PHE A 207 -3.06 17.62 17.10
CA PHE A 207 -1.94 16.98 16.42
C PHE A 207 -0.82 17.97 16.10
N ILE A 208 -1.15 19.20 15.69
CA ILE A 208 -0.16 20.24 15.44
C ILE A 208 0.64 20.58 16.71
N ALA A 209 -0.02 20.62 17.85
CA ALA A 209 0.66 20.86 19.13
C ALA A 209 1.57 19.69 19.50
N ASP A 210 1.10 18.46 19.32
CA ASP A 210 1.82 17.24 19.69
C ASP A 210 3.03 16.92 18.80
N GLN A 211 3.03 17.35 17.53
CA GLN A 211 4.10 17.01 16.59
C GLN A 211 5.47 17.59 16.96
N ALA A 212 5.51 18.62 17.81
CA ALA A 212 6.78 19.24 18.22
C ALA A 212 7.64 18.31 19.11
N ASP A 213 6.97 17.46 19.89
CA ASP A 213 7.60 16.61 20.90
C ASP A 213 7.66 15.12 20.48
N LYS A 214 7.09 14.74 19.33
CA LYS A 214 6.95 13.36 18.87
C LYS A 214 7.67 13.13 17.55
N ASN A 215 8.27 11.95 17.41
CA ASN A 215 8.81 11.51 16.12
C ASN A 215 7.69 11.10 15.15
N ALA A 216 8.04 10.85 13.87
CA ALA A 216 7.08 10.49 12.82
C ALA A 216 6.21 9.28 13.19
N TYR A 217 6.80 8.24 13.77
CA TYR A 217 6.07 7.03 14.16
C TYR A 217 5.06 7.30 15.28
N GLU A 218 5.45 8.04 16.30
CA GLU A 218 4.60 8.37 17.45
C GLU A 218 3.41 9.23 17.03
N ILE A 219 3.67 10.36 16.39
CA ILE A 219 2.59 11.27 15.96
C ILE A 219 1.72 10.65 14.87
N GLY A 220 2.30 9.91 13.92
CA GLY A 220 1.55 9.24 12.87
C GLY A 220 0.63 8.16 13.41
N THR A 221 1.08 7.38 14.40
CA THR A 221 0.25 6.38 15.08
C THR A 221 -0.92 7.05 15.84
N ASP A 222 -0.67 8.17 16.51
CA ASP A 222 -1.71 8.92 17.21
C ASP A 222 -2.74 9.50 16.24
N ILE A 223 -2.31 10.07 15.10
CA ILE A 223 -3.19 10.57 14.05
C ILE A 223 -4.09 9.45 13.52
N ILE A 224 -3.51 8.30 13.15
CA ILE A 224 -4.26 7.16 12.62
C ILE A 224 -5.31 6.66 13.62
N ARG A 225 -4.97 6.59 14.90
CA ARG A 225 -5.85 6.11 15.95
C ARG A 225 -6.97 7.09 16.28
N GLN A 226 -6.62 8.37 16.49
CA GLN A 226 -7.56 9.39 16.99
C GLN A 226 -8.42 9.99 15.86
N SER A 227 -7.98 9.98 14.61
CA SER A 227 -8.78 10.44 13.47
C SER A 227 -10.04 9.60 13.24
N GLY A 228 -10.05 8.36 13.72
CA GLY A 228 -11.14 7.40 13.50
C GLY A 228 -10.99 6.55 12.23
N ILE A 229 -9.90 6.70 11.48
CA ILE A 229 -9.65 5.91 10.24
C ILE A 229 -9.68 4.41 10.53
N ILE A 230 -9.05 3.97 11.63
CA ILE A 230 -9.05 2.55 12.02
C ILE A 230 -10.47 2.03 12.24
N ASN A 231 -11.32 2.82 12.88
CA ASN A 231 -12.71 2.43 13.14
C ASN A 231 -13.49 2.30 11.82
N ASP A 232 -13.26 3.21 10.87
CA ASP A 232 -13.88 3.16 9.54
C ASP A 232 -13.47 1.91 8.76
N VAL A 233 -12.18 1.60 8.76
CA VAL A 233 -11.63 0.43 8.07
C VAL A 233 -11.99 -0.90 8.75
N CYS A 234 -12.19 -0.90 10.06
CA CYS A 234 -12.56 -2.10 10.84
C CYS A 234 -14.08 -2.30 10.99
N GLN A 235 -14.93 -1.56 10.25
CA GLN A 235 -16.40 -1.70 10.37
C GLN A 235 -16.89 -3.11 10.04
N ASP A 236 -16.24 -3.80 9.12
CA ASP A 236 -16.54 -5.17 8.75
C ASP A 236 -15.27 -5.98 8.46
N THR A 237 -15.43 -7.31 8.35
CA THR A 237 -14.36 -8.26 8.04
C THR A 237 -14.31 -8.62 6.55
N SER A 238 -14.78 -7.74 5.67
CA SER A 238 -14.67 -7.94 4.22
C SER A 238 -13.20 -8.06 3.80
N PRO A 239 -12.90 -8.84 2.76
CA PRO A 239 -11.51 -8.95 2.25
C PRO A 239 -10.92 -7.59 1.86
N GLU A 240 -11.76 -6.64 1.44
CA GLU A 240 -11.33 -5.29 1.09
C GLU A 240 -10.88 -4.51 2.33
N ASN A 241 -11.69 -4.52 3.40
CA ASN A 241 -11.35 -3.83 4.65
C ASN A 241 -10.16 -4.48 5.38
N LEU A 242 -10.04 -5.82 5.32
CA LEU A 242 -8.85 -6.50 5.82
C LEU A 242 -7.58 -6.04 5.08
N SER A 243 -7.64 -5.93 3.74
CA SER A 243 -6.52 -5.43 2.95
C SER A 243 -6.18 -3.97 3.24
N ARG A 244 -7.18 -3.11 3.45
CA ARG A 244 -6.97 -1.71 3.87
C ARG A 244 -6.31 -1.62 5.23
N LYS A 245 -6.74 -2.45 6.18
CA LYS A 245 -6.13 -2.53 7.50
C LYS A 245 -4.67 -2.95 7.42
N GLU A 246 -4.36 -4.03 6.69
CA GLU A 246 -2.99 -4.48 6.45
C GLU A 246 -2.12 -3.38 5.83
N ASN A 247 -2.66 -2.61 4.88
CA ASN A 247 -1.94 -1.49 4.28
C ASN A 247 -1.64 -0.36 5.28
N ILE A 248 -2.57 -0.03 6.18
CA ILE A 248 -2.33 0.98 7.22
C ILE A 248 -1.30 0.47 8.24
N GLU A 249 -1.39 -0.79 8.66
CA GLU A 249 -0.41 -1.42 9.54
C GLU A 249 1.00 -1.39 8.90
N GLU A 250 1.08 -1.66 7.60
CA GLU A 250 2.33 -1.61 6.85
C GLU A 250 2.90 -0.17 6.74
N LEU A 251 2.04 0.85 6.62
CA LEU A 251 2.48 2.24 6.69
C LEU A 251 3.09 2.57 8.07
N VAL A 252 2.46 2.10 9.14
CA VAL A 252 2.95 2.28 10.52
C VAL A 252 4.31 1.60 10.70
N ASN A 253 4.48 0.38 10.16
CA ASN A 253 5.76 -0.32 10.17
C ASN A 253 6.82 0.50 9.42
N GLY A 254 6.51 1.02 8.23
CA GLY A 254 7.41 1.87 7.46
C GLY A 254 7.84 3.15 8.18
N MET A 255 6.95 3.75 8.98
CA MET A 255 7.30 4.91 9.82
C MET A 255 8.25 4.51 10.95
N ASN A 256 8.04 3.35 11.56
CA ASN A 256 8.92 2.81 12.58
C ASN A 256 10.32 2.53 12.01
N ASP A 257 10.39 1.86 10.85
CA ASP A 257 11.64 1.57 10.14
C ASP A 257 12.41 2.86 9.80
N PHE A 258 11.69 3.87 9.30
CA PHE A 258 12.24 5.19 9.00
C PHE A 258 12.89 5.82 10.24
N CYS A 259 12.18 5.82 11.38
CA CYS A 259 12.72 6.38 12.62
C CYS A 259 13.91 5.57 13.15
N ALA A 260 13.83 4.24 13.14
CA ALA A 260 14.89 3.36 13.62
C ALA A 260 16.17 3.52 12.80
N LEU A 261 16.07 3.46 11.46
CA LEU A 261 17.21 3.61 10.56
C LEU A 261 17.93 4.95 10.75
N ARG A 262 17.15 6.04 10.84
CA ARG A 262 17.69 7.37 11.07
C ARG A 262 18.41 7.52 12.42
N GLN A 263 17.87 6.89 13.46
CA GLN A 263 18.50 6.87 14.78
C GLN A 263 19.79 6.06 14.76
N GLU A 264 19.84 4.91 14.09
CA GLU A 264 21.06 4.11 13.92
C GLU A 264 22.17 4.88 13.17
N GLU A 265 21.78 5.66 12.16
CA GLU A 265 22.70 6.55 11.42
C GLU A 265 23.12 7.80 12.21
N GLY A 266 22.59 8.03 13.41
CA GLY A 266 22.81 9.24 14.20
C GLY A 266 22.16 10.48 13.59
N ASN A 267 21.18 10.32 12.71
CA ASN A 267 20.46 11.41 12.07
C ASN A 267 19.25 11.84 12.95
N PRO A 268 19.19 13.11 13.41
CA PRO A 268 18.10 13.59 14.26
C PRO A 268 16.78 13.85 13.50
N ASN A 269 16.79 13.81 12.16
CA ASN A 269 15.63 14.17 11.34
C ASN A 269 14.65 13.00 11.26
N VAL A 270 13.83 12.86 12.28
CA VAL A 270 12.82 11.81 12.45
C VAL A 270 11.39 12.36 12.57
N SER A 271 11.20 13.63 12.17
CA SER A 271 9.90 14.30 12.24
C SER A 271 8.93 13.80 11.16
N LEU A 272 7.65 14.12 11.35
CA LEU A 272 6.62 13.84 10.34
C LEU A 272 6.90 14.56 9.01
N THR A 273 7.50 15.76 9.06
CA THR A 273 7.92 16.52 7.88
C THR A 273 9.01 15.78 7.09
N ASP A 274 9.99 15.21 7.80
CA ASP A 274 11.08 14.46 7.16
C ASP A 274 10.54 13.19 6.50
N PHE A 275 9.62 12.49 7.16
CA PHE A 275 8.97 11.31 6.60
C PHE A 275 8.15 11.64 5.33
N LEU A 276 7.35 12.72 5.36
CA LEU A 276 6.60 13.18 4.19
C LEU A 276 7.52 13.58 3.02
N SER A 277 8.65 14.17 3.30
CA SER A 277 9.65 14.54 2.29
C SER A 277 10.24 13.29 1.62
N GLU A 278 10.50 12.23 2.38
CA GLU A 278 10.95 10.95 1.83
C GLU A 278 9.88 10.31 0.94
N ILE A 279 8.61 10.28 1.38
CA ILE A 279 7.50 9.77 0.56
C ILE A 279 7.35 10.58 -0.72
N ALA A 280 7.46 11.91 -0.69
CA ALA A 280 7.34 12.75 -1.87
C ALA A 280 8.41 12.38 -2.92
N LEU A 281 9.67 12.22 -2.50
CA LEU A 281 10.74 11.76 -3.37
C LEU A 281 10.46 10.37 -3.98
N LEU A 282 9.83 9.47 -3.21
CA LEU A 282 9.46 8.14 -3.67
C LEU A 282 8.33 8.17 -4.72
N THR A 283 7.33 9.07 -4.55
CA THR A 283 6.17 9.16 -5.45
C THR A 283 6.44 9.90 -6.74
N ASP A 284 7.32 10.90 -6.74
CA ASP A 284 7.70 11.64 -7.94
C ASP A 284 8.42 10.74 -8.97
N GLN A 285 9.20 9.79 -8.50
CA GLN A 285 9.85 8.79 -9.37
C GLN A 285 8.86 7.85 -10.08
N ASP A 286 7.65 7.66 -9.55
CA ASP A 286 6.61 6.85 -10.19
C ASP A 286 5.90 7.60 -11.33
N SER A 287 5.80 8.92 -11.27
CA SER A 287 5.12 9.75 -12.27
C SER A 287 5.93 9.94 -13.57
N ASP A 288 7.25 9.90 -13.47
CA ASP A 288 8.15 10.15 -14.63
C ASP A 288 8.34 8.92 -15.54
N LYS A 289 7.76 7.76 -15.19
CA LYS A 289 8.00 6.50 -15.91
C LYS A 289 6.82 6.04 -16.77
N ALA A 290 6.26 6.91 -17.59
CA ALA A 290 5.42 6.54 -18.73
C ALA A 290 6.26 5.97 -19.91
N ASP A 291 7.42 5.36 -19.61
CA ASP A 291 8.29 4.79 -20.62
C ASP A 291 8.01 3.30 -20.78
N ASP A 292 7.85 2.85 -22.04
CA ASP A 292 7.61 1.45 -22.47
C ASP A 292 8.83 0.52 -22.24
N GLY A 293 9.78 0.96 -21.41
CA GLY A 293 10.99 0.22 -21.08
C GLY A 293 10.76 -1.09 -20.32
N GLU A 294 11.76 -1.95 -20.33
CA GLU A 294 11.78 -3.20 -19.57
C GLU A 294 11.67 -2.92 -18.07
N LYS A 295 10.70 -3.56 -17.39
CA LYS A 295 10.39 -3.34 -15.98
C LYS A 295 10.25 -4.65 -15.21
N VAL A 296 10.78 -4.71 -14.00
CA VAL A 296 10.50 -5.82 -13.06
C VAL A 296 9.00 -5.86 -12.77
N THR A 297 8.40 -7.04 -12.84
CA THR A 297 6.97 -7.20 -12.58
C THR A 297 6.73 -7.57 -11.12
N LEU A 298 5.92 -6.79 -10.41
CA LEU A 298 5.47 -7.05 -9.03
C LEU A 298 4.00 -7.47 -9.08
N MET A 299 3.63 -8.60 -8.46
CA MET A 299 2.24 -9.06 -8.43
C MET A 299 1.95 -10.01 -7.28
N THR A 300 0.66 -10.14 -6.93
CA THR A 300 0.22 -11.23 -6.06
C THR A 300 0.17 -12.54 -6.87
N CYS A 301 0.46 -13.65 -6.23
CA CYS A 301 0.46 -14.98 -6.86
C CYS A 301 -0.90 -15.36 -7.48
N LEU A 302 -2.02 -14.84 -6.97
CA LEU A 302 -3.36 -15.10 -7.51
C LEU A 302 -3.58 -14.47 -8.88
N LEU A 303 -3.04 -13.29 -9.15
CA LEU A 303 -3.13 -12.62 -10.45
C LEU A 303 -2.37 -13.38 -11.54
N TYR A 304 -1.23 -13.94 -11.19
CA TYR A 304 -0.44 -14.74 -12.12
C TYR A 304 -1.15 -16.03 -12.58
N THR A 305 -1.93 -16.65 -11.68
CA THR A 305 -2.58 -17.93 -11.95
C THR A 305 -3.99 -17.82 -12.53
N SER A 306 -4.67 -16.68 -12.33
CA SER A 306 -6.07 -16.48 -12.71
C SER A 306 -6.36 -15.00 -13.00
N PRO A 307 -5.92 -14.47 -14.17
CA PRO A 307 -6.24 -13.09 -14.51
C PRO A 307 -7.74 -12.90 -14.58
N SER A 308 -8.25 -11.94 -13.82
CA SER A 308 -9.68 -11.59 -13.82
C SER A 308 -10.06 -10.87 -15.13
N PRO A 309 -11.31 -11.01 -15.63
CA PRO A 309 -11.79 -10.19 -16.73
C PRO A 309 -11.72 -8.67 -16.49
N ARG A 310 -11.60 -8.24 -15.23
CA ARG A 310 -11.39 -6.84 -14.86
C ARG A 310 -9.97 -6.37 -15.19
N ASP A 311 -8.98 -7.24 -15.14
CA ASP A 311 -7.58 -6.93 -15.41
C ASP A 311 -7.33 -6.62 -16.88
N LYS A 312 -8.19 -7.13 -17.79
CA LYS A 312 -8.13 -6.86 -19.23
C LYS A 312 -8.66 -5.48 -19.64
N ARG A 313 -9.28 -4.72 -18.72
CA ARG A 313 -9.81 -3.37 -19.00
C ARG A 313 -8.83 -2.25 -18.67
N GLN A 314 -7.64 -2.56 -18.16
CA GLN A 314 -6.61 -1.61 -17.78
C GLN A 314 -5.36 -1.69 -18.66
N SER A 315 -5.41 -2.47 -19.74
CA SER A 315 -4.36 -2.52 -20.78
C SER A 315 -4.78 -1.71 -22.00
#